data_f55c8ab1e10a47ff4884b552c5ab9296
#
_entry.id   f55c8ab1e10a47ff4884b552c5ab9296
#
_cell.length_a   1.000
_cell.length_b   1.000
_cell.length_c   1.000
_cell.angle_alpha   90.00
_cell.angle_beta   90.00
_cell.angle_gamma   90.00
#
_symmetry.space_group_name_H-M   'P 1'
#
loop_
_entity.id
_entity.type
_entity.pdbx_description
1 polymer ?
#
loop_
_entity_poly.entity_id
_entity_poly.type
_entity_poly.pdbx_seq_one_letter_code
_entity_poly.pdbx_strand_id
1 'polypeptide(L)'
;HLVIVLLLGFIVPNGFHFIFLQLVAGMMGIYGFANFRNRSQLFFTTLIIALSYAICYISLNIIIEGDFNEIDWLSVGYLGISALLTLLAYPLIYAFEKLFGFISDVTLLELADTNNKILRELSRKAPGTFQHSLQVANLAEAATSIIGGNTLLIRTAALYHDIGKMDAPMYFIENQSTGLNPHDELSYEESAQIIIGHVLKGVEIAKKSGIPDTIIDFIRTHHGTTKTGYFFKMYLKDNPDEDIDVAAEMFTYPGPIPFSKESAILMMADSVEAACRSLKSPNAESIEDLIEGIISNQMEEGQFENADITLRDIRLIKKMFKKMVMNIYHVRIEYPH
;
A
#
# COMPACT_ATOMS: atom_id res chain seq x y z
N HIS A 1 -23.84 3.28 14.15
CA HIS A 1 -24.92 2.30 14.04
C HIS A 1 -25.78 2.26 15.32
N LEU A 2 -25.23 1.89 16.49
CA LEU A 2 -25.94 1.75 17.76
C LEU A 2 -26.85 2.98 18.09
N VAL A 3 -26.29 4.17 18.05
CA VAL A 3 -27.02 5.43 18.35
C VAL A 3 -28.23 5.62 17.42
N ILE A 4 -28.04 5.39 16.13
CA ILE A 4 -29.11 5.53 15.12
C ILE A 4 -30.21 4.50 15.37
N VAL A 5 -29.86 3.24 15.66
CA VAL A 5 -30.81 2.17 15.95
C VAL A 5 -31.64 2.49 17.19
N LEU A 6 -31.00 2.99 18.25
CA LEU A 6 -31.69 3.40 19.48
C LEU A 6 -32.65 4.56 19.23
N LEU A 7 -32.21 5.60 18.52
CA LEU A 7 -33.05 6.76 18.21
C LEU A 7 -34.27 6.37 17.35
N LEU A 8 -34.06 5.54 16.34
CA LEU A 8 -35.17 5.05 15.50
C LEU A 8 -36.12 4.14 16.28
N GLY A 9 -35.59 3.35 17.22
CA GLY A 9 -36.42 2.49 18.05
C GLY A 9 -37.43 3.22 18.94
N PHE A 10 -37.21 4.52 19.25
CA PHE A 10 -38.20 5.34 19.94
C PHE A 10 -39.35 5.83 19.04
N ILE A 11 -39.17 5.77 17.72
CA ILE A 11 -40.12 6.32 16.75
C ILE A 11 -40.94 5.22 16.09
N VAL A 12 -40.33 4.02 15.93
CA VAL A 12 -40.93 2.90 15.19
C VAL A 12 -41.88 2.11 16.10
N PRO A 13 -43.06 1.66 15.62
CA PRO A 13 -43.90 0.70 16.33
C PRO A 13 -43.10 -0.57 16.69
N ASN A 14 -43.37 -1.16 17.87
CA ASN A 14 -42.61 -2.29 18.37
C ASN A 14 -41.11 -2.04 18.50
N GLY A 15 -40.72 -0.86 18.99
CA GLY A 15 -39.34 -0.38 19.06
C GLY A 15 -38.35 -1.38 19.69
N PHE A 16 -38.78 -2.18 20.68
CA PHE A 16 -37.93 -3.23 21.25
C PHE A 16 -37.53 -4.28 20.21
N HIS A 17 -38.48 -4.79 19.42
CA HIS A 17 -38.21 -5.77 18.36
C HIS A 17 -37.26 -5.18 17.32
N PHE A 18 -37.55 -3.95 16.90
CA PHE A 18 -36.69 -3.23 15.95
C PHE A 18 -35.28 -3.10 16.47
N ILE A 19 -35.07 -2.62 17.71
CA ILE A 19 -33.74 -2.43 18.29
C ILE A 19 -33.00 -3.78 18.37
N PHE A 20 -33.67 -4.81 18.87
CA PHE A 20 -33.06 -6.14 19.03
C PHE A 20 -32.60 -6.72 17.69
N LEU A 21 -33.47 -6.74 16.69
CA LEU A 21 -33.16 -7.23 15.35
C LEU A 21 -32.02 -6.46 14.69
N GLN A 22 -32.05 -5.13 14.76
CA GLN A 22 -31.03 -4.27 14.16
C GLN A 22 -29.67 -4.36 14.87
N LEU A 23 -29.66 -4.57 16.19
CA LEU A 23 -28.42 -4.78 16.94
C LEU A 23 -27.76 -6.09 16.54
N VAL A 24 -28.51 -7.19 16.54
CA VAL A 24 -27.94 -8.51 16.21
C VAL A 24 -27.46 -8.54 14.76
N ALA A 25 -28.31 -8.10 13.81
CA ALA A 25 -27.94 -8.07 12.40
C ALA A 25 -26.76 -7.10 12.12
N GLY A 26 -26.74 -5.94 12.80
CA GLY A 26 -25.65 -4.99 12.71
C GLY A 26 -24.32 -5.53 13.25
N MET A 27 -24.34 -6.26 14.38
CA MET A 27 -23.15 -6.93 14.91
C MET A 27 -22.63 -8.00 13.95
N MET A 28 -23.52 -8.80 13.36
CA MET A 28 -23.14 -9.80 12.35
C MET A 28 -22.59 -9.13 11.08
N GLY A 29 -23.14 -7.99 10.67
CA GLY A 29 -22.62 -7.19 9.58
C GLY A 29 -21.20 -6.67 9.88
N ILE A 30 -20.98 -6.08 11.05
CA ILE A 30 -19.65 -5.59 11.47
C ILE A 30 -18.64 -6.75 11.49
N TYR A 31 -19.00 -7.89 12.06
CA TYR A 31 -18.15 -9.08 12.08
C TYR A 31 -17.82 -9.58 10.67
N GLY A 32 -18.81 -9.62 9.77
CA GLY A 32 -18.63 -10.04 8.39
C GLY A 32 -17.73 -9.11 7.57
N PHE A 33 -17.70 -7.81 7.90
CA PHE A 33 -16.87 -6.82 7.20
C PHE A 33 -15.53 -6.54 7.89
N ALA A 34 -15.30 -6.99 9.12
CA ALA A 34 -14.08 -6.69 9.90
C ALA A 34 -12.78 -7.11 9.20
N ASN A 35 -12.81 -8.10 8.32
CA ASN A 35 -11.67 -8.59 7.54
C ASN A 35 -12.07 -8.74 6.06
N PHE A 36 -12.60 -7.67 5.46
CA PHE A 36 -13.04 -7.70 4.07
C PHE A 36 -11.84 -7.87 3.13
N ARG A 37 -11.70 -9.07 2.55
CA ARG A 37 -10.58 -9.41 1.65
C ARG A 37 -11.03 -9.82 0.25
N ASN A 38 -12.28 -10.28 0.10
CA ASN A 38 -12.79 -10.80 -1.17
C ASN A 38 -14.20 -10.30 -1.45
N ARG A 39 -14.51 -10.02 -2.71
CA ARG A 39 -15.88 -9.59 -3.13
C ARG A 39 -16.97 -10.61 -2.74
N SER A 40 -16.66 -11.91 -2.74
CA SER A 40 -17.59 -12.94 -2.33
C SER A 40 -18.03 -12.83 -0.86
N GLN A 41 -17.20 -12.20 -0.02
CA GLN A 41 -17.49 -11.99 1.40
C GLN A 41 -18.72 -11.09 1.61
N LEU A 42 -18.98 -10.15 0.68
CA LEU A 42 -20.19 -9.33 0.71
C LEU A 42 -21.46 -10.20 0.63
N PHE A 43 -21.49 -11.13 -0.32
CA PHE A 43 -22.64 -12.04 -0.48
C PHE A 43 -22.80 -12.95 0.73
N PHE A 44 -21.71 -13.48 1.27
CA PHE A 44 -21.73 -14.32 2.46
C PHE A 44 -22.18 -13.53 3.70
N THR A 45 -21.71 -12.30 3.89
CA THR A 45 -22.15 -11.42 4.97
C THR A 45 -23.64 -11.08 4.84
N THR A 46 -24.12 -10.80 3.63
CA THR A 46 -25.56 -10.56 3.36
C THR A 46 -26.40 -11.77 3.75
N LEU A 47 -25.95 -12.98 3.42
CA LEU A 47 -26.63 -14.23 3.83
C LEU A 47 -26.67 -14.40 5.35
N ILE A 48 -25.55 -14.13 6.05
CA ILE A 48 -25.50 -14.17 7.52
C ILE A 48 -26.47 -13.17 8.13
N ILE A 49 -26.53 -11.94 7.59
CA ILE A 49 -27.49 -10.91 8.05
C ILE A 49 -28.93 -11.39 7.86
N ALA A 50 -29.26 -11.94 6.68
CA ALA A 50 -30.59 -12.45 6.39
C ALA A 50 -30.99 -13.58 7.34
N LEU A 51 -30.10 -14.54 7.58
CA LEU A 51 -30.33 -15.63 8.53
C LEU A 51 -30.47 -15.11 9.95
N SER A 52 -29.67 -14.15 10.38
CA SER A 52 -29.76 -13.53 11.70
C SER A 52 -31.10 -12.83 11.90
N TYR A 53 -31.58 -12.08 10.92
CA TYR A 53 -32.92 -11.50 10.95
C TYR A 53 -34.01 -12.56 11.10
N ALA A 54 -33.98 -13.58 10.24
CA ALA A 54 -34.99 -14.64 10.26
C ALA A 54 -35.02 -15.39 11.60
N ILE A 55 -33.85 -15.82 12.09
CA ILE A 55 -33.77 -16.58 13.37
C ILE A 55 -34.23 -15.69 14.52
N CYS A 56 -33.76 -14.46 14.65
CA CYS A 56 -34.13 -13.57 15.74
C CYS A 56 -35.60 -13.19 15.68
N TYR A 57 -36.17 -12.92 14.53
CA TYR A 57 -37.57 -12.56 14.36
C TYR A 57 -38.48 -13.74 14.74
N ILE A 58 -38.21 -14.95 14.21
CA ILE A 58 -38.97 -16.14 14.51
C ILE A 58 -38.91 -16.46 16.02
N SER A 59 -37.68 -16.40 16.60
CA SER A 59 -37.50 -16.68 18.05
C SER A 59 -38.27 -15.70 18.93
N LEU A 60 -38.24 -14.38 18.60
CA LEU A 60 -38.99 -13.37 19.35
C LEU A 60 -40.50 -13.61 19.27
N ASN A 61 -41.03 -13.90 18.06
CA ASN A 61 -42.47 -14.18 17.90
C ASN A 61 -42.89 -15.42 18.70
N ILE A 62 -42.14 -16.52 18.65
CA ILE A 62 -42.46 -17.71 19.44
C ILE A 62 -42.45 -17.44 20.96
N ILE A 63 -41.51 -16.61 21.45
CA ILE A 63 -41.43 -16.25 22.87
C ILE A 63 -42.63 -15.39 23.31
N ILE A 64 -43.11 -14.50 22.44
CA ILE A 64 -44.16 -13.52 22.77
C ILE A 64 -45.56 -14.11 22.53
N GLU A 65 -45.79 -14.69 21.35
CA GLU A 65 -47.11 -15.19 20.94
C GLU A 65 -47.33 -16.66 21.32
N GLY A 66 -46.27 -17.42 21.56
CA GLY A 66 -46.36 -18.81 21.99
C GLY A 66 -46.74 -19.81 20.89
N ASP A 67 -47.03 -19.37 19.69
CA ASP A 67 -47.45 -20.21 18.55
C ASP A 67 -46.68 -19.91 17.28
N PHE A 68 -46.18 -20.94 16.61
CA PHE A 68 -45.49 -20.84 15.33
C PHE A 68 -46.41 -20.42 14.18
N ASN A 69 -47.68 -20.66 14.28
CA ASN A 69 -48.67 -20.31 13.25
C ASN A 69 -48.94 -18.79 13.18
N GLU A 70 -48.62 -18.04 14.23
CA GLU A 70 -48.81 -16.60 14.31
C GLU A 70 -47.64 -15.81 13.68
N ILE A 71 -46.66 -16.51 13.12
CA ILE A 71 -45.50 -15.85 12.46
C ILE A 71 -45.97 -15.13 11.18
N ASP A 72 -45.74 -13.83 11.14
CA ASP A 72 -45.94 -13.04 9.94
C ASP A 72 -44.79 -13.25 8.94
N TRP A 73 -44.97 -14.17 8.01
CA TRP A 73 -44.00 -14.49 6.94
C TRP A 73 -43.73 -13.32 5.98
N LEU A 74 -44.66 -12.35 5.89
CA LEU A 74 -44.46 -11.14 5.10
C LEU A 74 -43.36 -10.27 5.73
N SER A 75 -43.36 -10.14 7.05
CA SER A 75 -42.29 -9.46 7.80
C SER A 75 -40.94 -10.14 7.63
N VAL A 76 -40.88 -11.47 7.62
CA VAL A 76 -39.62 -12.20 7.28
C VAL A 76 -39.15 -11.85 5.87
N GLY A 77 -40.07 -11.74 4.91
CA GLY A 77 -39.76 -11.32 3.55
C GLY A 77 -39.17 -9.90 3.49
N TYR A 78 -39.74 -8.93 4.22
CA TYR A 78 -39.19 -7.57 4.31
C TYR A 78 -37.80 -7.53 4.96
N LEU A 79 -37.56 -8.34 5.99
CA LEU A 79 -36.23 -8.46 6.60
C LEU A 79 -35.21 -9.05 5.62
N GLY A 80 -35.62 -10.02 4.79
CA GLY A 80 -34.84 -10.56 3.69
C GLY A 80 -34.46 -9.48 2.65
N ILE A 81 -35.43 -8.65 2.25
CA ILE A 81 -35.18 -7.52 1.36
C ILE A 81 -34.21 -6.52 2.01
N SER A 82 -34.39 -6.21 3.31
CA SER A 82 -33.46 -5.35 4.04
C SER A 82 -32.03 -5.89 4.05
N ALA A 83 -31.86 -7.20 4.20
CA ALA A 83 -30.56 -7.84 4.10
C ALA A 83 -29.99 -7.71 2.67
N LEU A 84 -30.77 -7.92 1.62
CA LEU A 84 -30.34 -7.75 0.23
C LEU A 84 -29.92 -6.32 -0.08
N LEU A 85 -30.53 -5.32 0.53
CA LEU A 85 -30.13 -3.92 0.36
C LEU A 85 -28.70 -3.66 0.86
N THR A 86 -28.11 -4.50 1.71
CA THR A 86 -26.70 -4.38 2.09
C THR A 86 -25.75 -4.57 0.90
N LEU A 87 -26.19 -5.24 -0.17
CA LEU A 87 -25.40 -5.36 -1.41
C LEU A 87 -25.18 -4.00 -2.10
N LEU A 88 -26.04 -3.02 -1.84
CA LEU A 88 -25.87 -1.64 -2.33
C LEU A 88 -24.68 -0.93 -1.65
N ALA A 89 -24.13 -1.47 -0.56
CA ALA A 89 -22.95 -0.91 0.08
C ALA A 89 -21.76 -0.85 -0.89
N TYR A 90 -21.62 -1.84 -1.78
CA TYR A 90 -20.50 -1.89 -2.73
C TYR A 90 -20.47 -0.69 -3.72
N PRO A 91 -21.53 -0.41 -4.49
CA PRO A 91 -21.55 0.77 -5.34
C PRO A 91 -21.52 2.09 -4.55
N LEU A 92 -22.04 2.11 -3.30
CA LEU A 92 -21.98 3.27 -2.43
C LEU A 92 -20.56 3.56 -1.95
N ILE A 93 -19.75 2.54 -1.63
CA ILE A 93 -18.32 2.70 -1.31
C ILE A 93 -17.63 3.42 -2.46
N TYR A 94 -17.79 2.94 -3.69
CA TYR A 94 -17.19 3.59 -4.86
C TYR A 94 -17.65 5.05 -5.03
N ALA A 95 -18.96 5.31 -4.84
CA ALA A 95 -19.49 6.68 -4.92
C ALA A 95 -18.89 7.60 -3.84
N PHE A 96 -18.73 7.09 -2.62
CA PHE A 96 -18.14 7.86 -1.52
C PHE A 96 -16.64 8.06 -1.69
N GLU A 97 -15.89 7.08 -2.21
CA GLU A 97 -14.48 7.26 -2.56
C GLU A 97 -14.31 8.43 -3.55
N LYS A 98 -15.15 8.45 -4.59
CA LYS A 98 -15.14 9.55 -5.60
C LYS A 98 -15.53 10.90 -5.01
N LEU A 99 -16.49 10.92 -4.09
CA LEU A 99 -17.03 12.17 -3.52
C LEU A 99 -16.11 12.76 -2.45
N PHE A 100 -15.52 11.92 -1.61
CA PHE A 100 -14.75 12.35 -0.44
C PHE A 100 -13.22 12.17 -0.59
N GLY A 101 -12.76 11.55 -1.66
CA GLY A 101 -11.33 11.39 -1.97
C GLY A 101 -10.56 10.43 -1.06
N PHE A 102 -11.25 9.55 -0.32
CA PHE A 102 -10.59 8.47 0.42
C PHE A 102 -10.43 7.22 -0.43
N ILE A 103 -9.59 6.29 0.01
CA ILE A 103 -9.37 5.00 -0.65
C ILE A 103 -9.79 3.87 0.29
N SER A 104 -10.62 2.94 -0.20
CA SER A 104 -11.04 1.76 0.56
C SER A 104 -10.11 0.57 0.33
N ASP A 105 -10.16 -0.40 1.24
CA ASP A 105 -9.42 -1.66 1.09
C ASP A 105 -9.85 -2.43 -0.18
N VAL A 106 -11.08 -2.24 -0.65
CA VAL A 106 -11.57 -2.86 -1.89
C VAL A 106 -10.79 -2.35 -3.09
N THR A 107 -10.65 -1.03 -3.20
CA THR A 107 -9.89 -0.39 -4.28
C THR A 107 -8.40 -0.73 -4.18
N LEU A 108 -7.85 -0.78 -2.96
CA LEU A 108 -6.46 -1.22 -2.75
C LEU A 108 -6.23 -2.66 -3.22
N LEU A 109 -7.14 -3.59 -2.90
CA LEU A 109 -7.06 -4.98 -3.37
C LEU A 109 -7.15 -5.11 -4.89
N GLU A 110 -8.01 -4.32 -5.53
CA GLU A 110 -8.12 -4.29 -7.00
C GLU A 110 -6.85 -3.74 -7.65
N LEU A 111 -6.23 -2.74 -7.06
CA LEU A 111 -4.97 -2.17 -7.52
C LEU A 111 -3.79 -3.12 -7.27
N ALA A 112 -3.80 -3.87 -6.16
CA ALA A 112 -2.75 -4.83 -5.82
C ALA A 112 -2.79 -6.12 -6.67
N ASP A 113 -3.85 -6.34 -7.45
CA ASP A 113 -3.91 -7.46 -8.39
C ASP A 113 -2.88 -7.26 -9.51
N THR A 114 -1.90 -8.15 -9.58
CA THR A 114 -0.84 -8.12 -10.61
C THR A 114 -1.37 -8.31 -12.03
N ASN A 115 -2.63 -8.77 -12.20
CA ASN A 115 -3.33 -8.78 -13.48
C ASN A 115 -3.93 -7.42 -13.86
N ASN A 116 -3.85 -6.41 -13.00
CA ASN A 116 -4.23 -5.04 -13.33
C ASN A 116 -3.49 -4.57 -14.59
N LYS A 117 -4.19 -3.78 -15.41
CA LYS A 117 -3.69 -3.34 -16.73
C LYS A 117 -2.30 -2.69 -16.65
N ILE A 118 -2.08 -1.79 -15.66
CA ILE A 118 -0.82 -1.07 -15.51
C ILE A 118 0.30 -2.02 -15.08
N LEU A 119 0.06 -2.87 -14.08
CA LEU A 119 1.05 -3.81 -13.58
C LEU A 119 1.42 -4.86 -14.64
N ARG A 120 0.46 -5.30 -15.46
CA ARG A 120 0.73 -6.14 -16.63
C ARG A 120 1.54 -5.41 -17.70
N GLU A 121 1.33 -4.12 -17.88
CA GLU A 121 2.13 -3.31 -18.80
C GLU A 121 3.54 -3.15 -18.27
N LEU A 122 3.70 -2.85 -16.98
CA LEU A 122 4.98 -2.78 -16.29
C LEU A 122 5.76 -4.09 -16.41
N SER A 123 5.12 -5.23 -16.15
CA SER A 123 5.78 -6.55 -16.25
C SER A 123 6.26 -6.90 -17.66
N ARG A 124 5.65 -6.33 -18.71
CA ARG A 124 6.06 -6.54 -20.10
C ARG A 124 7.11 -5.56 -20.58
N LYS A 125 6.98 -4.26 -20.23
CA LYS A 125 7.89 -3.21 -20.70
C LYS A 125 9.15 -3.11 -19.86
N ALA A 126 9.04 -3.28 -18.55
CA ALA A 126 10.12 -3.17 -17.57
C ALA A 126 10.07 -4.34 -16.57
N PRO A 127 10.38 -5.58 -17.00
CA PRO A 127 10.26 -6.77 -16.17
C PRO A 127 11.15 -6.74 -14.93
N GLY A 128 12.35 -6.16 -15.03
CA GLY A 128 13.24 -5.98 -13.89
C GLY A 128 12.64 -5.05 -12.84
N THR A 129 12.08 -3.92 -13.26
CA THR A 129 11.38 -2.98 -12.37
C THR A 129 10.14 -3.64 -11.72
N PHE A 130 9.40 -4.45 -12.47
CA PHE A 130 8.26 -5.18 -11.88
C PHE A 130 8.69 -6.15 -10.78
N GLN A 131 9.78 -6.90 -10.98
CA GLN A 131 10.34 -7.79 -9.96
C GLN A 131 10.87 -7.02 -8.75
N HIS A 132 11.55 -5.89 -8.99
CA HIS A 132 11.96 -4.96 -7.94
C HIS A 132 10.77 -4.50 -7.10
N SER A 133 9.72 -3.97 -7.73
CA SER A 133 8.52 -3.50 -7.05
C SER A 133 7.86 -4.59 -6.20
N LEU A 134 7.87 -5.85 -6.63
CA LEU A 134 7.38 -6.98 -5.83
C LEU A 134 8.23 -7.22 -4.58
N GLN A 135 9.56 -7.13 -4.68
CA GLN A 135 10.46 -7.29 -3.53
C GLN A 135 10.34 -6.13 -2.55
N VAL A 136 10.28 -4.89 -3.06
CA VAL A 136 10.02 -3.70 -2.25
C VAL A 136 8.68 -3.83 -1.51
N ALA A 137 7.62 -4.29 -2.19
CA ALA A 137 6.32 -4.51 -1.59
C ALA A 137 6.39 -5.53 -0.43
N ASN A 138 7.13 -6.62 -0.59
CA ASN A 138 7.31 -7.63 0.46
C ASN A 138 8.08 -7.06 1.68
N LEU A 139 9.16 -6.30 1.45
CA LEU A 139 9.93 -5.66 2.51
C LEU A 139 9.08 -4.63 3.27
N ALA A 140 8.42 -3.75 2.54
CA ALA A 140 7.64 -2.66 3.08
C ALA A 140 6.41 -3.17 3.86
N GLU A 141 5.68 -4.16 3.35
CA GLU A 141 4.56 -4.80 4.04
C GLU A 141 5.01 -5.44 5.36
N ALA A 142 6.13 -6.19 5.36
CA ALA A 142 6.66 -6.84 6.56
C ALA A 142 7.07 -5.80 7.62
N ALA A 143 7.72 -4.71 7.21
CA ALA A 143 8.08 -3.61 8.11
C ALA A 143 6.85 -2.92 8.71
N THR A 144 5.86 -2.60 7.88
CA THR A 144 4.61 -1.96 8.31
C THR A 144 3.84 -2.84 9.30
N SER A 145 3.83 -4.15 9.09
CA SER A 145 3.15 -5.11 9.98
C SER A 145 3.68 -5.08 11.42
N ILE A 146 4.97 -4.79 11.64
CA ILE A 146 5.57 -4.81 12.98
C ILE A 146 5.48 -3.47 13.72
N ILE A 147 5.38 -2.35 13.00
CA ILE A 147 5.32 -1.02 13.63
C ILE A 147 3.90 -0.44 13.65
N GLY A 148 2.94 -1.13 13.06
CA GLY A 148 1.57 -0.66 12.88
C GLY A 148 1.44 0.37 11.77
N GLY A 149 0.56 0.11 10.84
CA GLY A 149 0.27 0.94 9.67
C GLY A 149 -0.61 0.15 8.69
N ASN A 150 -0.95 0.75 7.56
CA ASN A 150 -1.77 0.11 6.54
C ASN A 150 -0.91 -0.75 5.61
N THR A 151 -0.82 -2.06 5.91
CA THR A 151 -0.03 -3.03 5.14
C THR A 151 -0.53 -3.19 3.72
N LEU A 152 -1.84 -3.08 3.48
CA LEU A 152 -2.42 -3.19 2.14
C LEU A 152 -2.11 -1.95 1.31
N LEU A 153 -2.19 -0.76 1.92
CA LEU A 153 -1.83 0.50 1.27
C LEU A 153 -0.38 0.49 0.81
N ILE A 154 0.55 0.18 1.72
CA ILE A 154 1.97 0.22 1.37
C ILE A 154 2.35 -0.84 0.34
N ARG A 155 1.78 -2.05 0.45
CA ARG A 155 1.97 -3.10 -0.56
C ARG A 155 1.51 -2.63 -1.94
N THR A 156 0.31 -2.04 -2.00
CA THR A 156 -0.23 -1.50 -3.25
C THR A 156 0.65 -0.38 -3.78
N ALA A 157 1.00 0.60 -2.94
CA ALA A 157 1.83 1.73 -3.33
C ALA A 157 3.21 1.29 -3.87
N ALA A 158 3.84 0.30 -3.21
CA ALA A 158 5.11 -0.26 -3.66
C ALA A 158 5.05 -0.90 -5.04
N LEU A 159 3.90 -1.48 -5.45
CA LEU A 159 3.74 -2.01 -6.81
C LEU A 159 3.71 -0.93 -7.89
N TYR A 160 3.36 0.31 -7.52
CA TYR A 160 3.19 1.42 -8.46
C TYR A 160 4.28 2.48 -8.38
N HIS A 161 5.15 2.48 -7.36
CA HIS A 161 6.08 3.59 -7.13
C HIS A 161 6.97 3.90 -8.33
N ASP A 162 7.32 2.89 -9.09
CA ASP A 162 8.29 2.92 -10.19
C ASP A 162 7.67 2.76 -11.59
N ILE A 163 6.35 2.93 -11.75
CA ILE A 163 5.69 2.74 -13.05
C ILE A 163 6.20 3.69 -14.14
N GLY A 164 6.81 4.81 -13.76
CA GLY A 164 7.40 5.75 -14.70
C GLY A 164 8.60 5.21 -15.45
N LYS A 165 9.29 4.22 -14.93
CA LYS A 165 10.42 3.55 -15.60
C LYS A 165 10.00 2.83 -16.89
N MET A 166 8.69 2.62 -17.11
CA MET A 166 8.16 2.11 -18.39
C MET A 166 8.41 3.02 -19.58
N ASP A 167 8.67 4.30 -19.37
CA ASP A 167 8.92 5.28 -20.45
C ASP A 167 10.28 5.04 -21.11
N ALA A 168 11.30 4.70 -20.32
CA ALA A 168 12.66 4.47 -20.79
C ALA A 168 13.35 3.31 -20.02
N PRO A 169 12.86 2.05 -20.13
CA PRO A 169 13.26 0.95 -19.23
C PRO A 169 14.76 0.64 -19.25
N MET A 170 15.42 0.77 -20.43
CA MET A 170 16.82 0.40 -20.61
C MET A 170 17.81 1.32 -19.85
N TYR A 171 17.36 2.49 -19.40
CA TYR A 171 18.18 3.38 -18.56
C TYR A 171 18.22 2.94 -17.09
N PHE A 172 17.44 1.95 -16.69
CA PHE A 172 17.42 1.42 -15.32
C PHE A 172 18.09 0.06 -15.30
N ILE A 173 19.12 -0.07 -14.44
CA ILE A 173 20.03 -1.22 -14.42
C ILE A 173 19.31 -2.57 -14.27
N GLU A 174 18.21 -2.61 -13.54
CA GLU A 174 17.41 -3.81 -13.33
C GLU A 174 16.75 -4.34 -14.61
N ASN A 175 16.64 -3.52 -15.67
CA ASN A 175 16.09 -3.93 -16.96
C ASN A 175 17.16 -4.16 -18.04
N GLN A 176 18.42 -3.87 -17.75
CA GLN A 176 19.52 -4.06 -18.71
C GLN A 176 19.87 -5.54 -18.83
N SER A 177 19.76 -6.10 -20.02
CA SER A 177 20.05 -7.52 -20.29
C SER A 177 21.24 -7.73 -21.23
N THR A 178 21.71 -6.69 -21.91
CA THR A 178 22.67 -6.79 -23.02
C THR A 178 24.10 -6.38 -22.67
N GLY A 179 24.33 -5.91 -21.45
CA GLY A 179 25.65 -5.36 -21.04
C GLY A 179 25.97 -4.00 -21.66
N LEU A 180 25.07 -3.43 -22.49
CA LEU A 180 25.18 -2.06 -22.98
C LEU A 180 24.47 -1.14 -21.99
N ASN A 181 25.18 -0.11 -21.52
CA ASN A 181 24.63 0.91 -20.65
C ASN A 181 24.36 2.20 -21.45
N PRO A 182 23.08 2.57 -21.69
CA PRO A 182 22.77 3.77 -22.47
C PRO A 182 23.32 5.07 -21.86
N HIS A 183 23.68 5.07 -20.57
CA HIS A 183 24.27 6.24 -19.91
C HIS A 183 25.71 6.52 -20.35
N ASP A 184 26.40 5.55 -20.97
CA ASP A 184 27.78 5.70 -21.39
C ASP A 184 27.94 6.72 -22.53
N GLU A 185 26.84 7.03 -23.24
CA GLU A 185 26.78 8.01 -24.33
C GLU A 185 26.24 9.38 -23.92
N LEU A 186 25.88 9.56 -22.64
CA LEU A 186 25.24 10.77 -22.10
C LEU A 186 26.14 11.48 -21.09
N SER A 187 25.91 12.78 -20.91
CA SER A 187 26.47 13.51 -19.78
C SER A 187 25.87 13.02 -18.45
N TYR A 188 26.53 13.36 -17.33
CA TYR A 188 26.02 12.98 -16.00
C TYR A 188 24.70 13.68 -15.69
N GLU A 189 24.54 14.93 -16.14
CA GLU A 189 23.32 15.73 -15.99
C GLU A 189 22.16 15.14 -16.79
N GLU A 190 22.38 14.78 -18.06
CA GLU A 190 21.37 14.13 -18.89
C GLU A 190 20.94 12.79 -18.29
N SER A 191 21.91 12.01 -17.82
CA SER A 191 21.67 10.75 -17.13
C SER A 191 20.82 10.94 -15.86
N ALA A 192 21.16 11.93 -15.05
CA ALA A 192 20.41 12.27 -13.84
C ALA A 192 18.98 12.71 -14.15
N GLN A 193 18.78 13.54 -15.19
CA GLN A 193 17.45 13.99 -15.61
C GLN A 193 16.56 12.83 -16.06
N ILE A 194 17.11 11.83 -16.77
CA ILE A 194 16.36 10.63 -17.17
C ILE A 194 15.95 9.84 -15.92
N ILE A 195 16.91 9.64 -15.01
CA ILE A 195 16.61 8.90 -13.75
C ILE A 195 15.58 9.65 -12.92
N ILE A 196 15.74 10.95 -12.66
CA ILE A 196 14.78 11.77 -11.90
C ILE A 196 13.42 11.81 -12.61
N GLY A 197 13.43 11.86 -13.93
CA GLY A 197 12.24 11.97 -14.77
C GLY A 197 11.22 10.84 -14.59
N HIS A 198 11.63 9.63 -14.10
CA HIS A 198 10.68 8.54 -13.89
C HIS A 198 9.61 8.88 -12.86
N VAL A 199 9.93 9.70 -11.86
CA VAL A 199 8.95 10.14 -10.85
C VAL A 199 7.83 10.94 -11.51
N LEU A 200 8.19 11.95 -12.32
CA LEU A 200 7.22 12.77 -13.03
C LEU A 200 6.39 11.96 -14.04
N LYS A 201 7.05 11.07 -14.78
CA LYS A 201 6.40 10.16 -15.73
C LYS A 201 5.47 9.16 -15.01
N GLY A 202 5.88 8.67 -13.86
CA GLY A 202 5.04 7.82 -13.01
C GLY A 202 3.76 8.51 -12.59
N VAL A 203 3.85 9.74 -12.12
CA VAL A 203 2.69 10.57 -11.78
C VAL A 203 1.78 10.81 -12.99
N GLU A 204 2.36 11.10 -14.16
CA GLU A 204 1.59 11.29 -15.40
C GLU A 204 0.82 10.02 -15.80
N ILE A 205 1.49 8.87 -15.81
CA ILE A 205 0.90 7.56 -16.13
C ILE A 205 -0.22 7.23 -15.12
N ALA A 206 0.02 7.43 -13.82
CA ALA A 206 -0.94 7.15 -12.77
C ALA A 206 -2.21 8.00 -12.92
N LYS A 207 -2.07 9.32 -13.14
CA LYS A 207 -3.20 10.24 -13.35
C LYS A 207 -4.01 9.87 -14.59
N LYS A 208 -3.36 9.60 -15.71
CA LYS A 208 -4.03 9.17 -16.96
C LYS A 208 -4.80 7.86 -16.79
N SER A 209 -4.35 7.02 -15.88
CA SER A 209 -4.94 5.71 -15.62
C SER A 209 -5.99 5.72 -14.50
N GLY A 210 -6.26 6.88 -13.91
CA GLY A 210 -7.25 7.03 -12.84
C GLY A 210 -6.82 6.41 -11.50
N ILE A 211 -5.51 6.28 -11.25
CA ILE A 211 -4.98 5.85 -9.96
C ILE A 211 -5.28 6.92 -8.91
N PRO A 212 -5.73 6.53 -7.71
CA PRO A 212 -6.03 7.47 -6.63
C PRO A 212 -4.81 8.30 -6.20
N ASP A 213 -5.06 9.56 -5.83
CA ASP A 213 -4.00 10.50 -5.40
C ASP A 213 -3.19 9.95 -4.23
N THR A 214 -3.80 9.19 -3.32
CA THR A 214 -3.10 8.51 -2.22
C THR A 214 -1.96 7.61 -2.72
N ILE A 215 -2.12 6.90 -3.83
CA ILE A 215 -1.05 6.08 -4.43
C ILE A 215 -0.06 6.95 -5.20
N ILE A 216 -0.54 8.02 -5.87
CA ILE A 216 0.32 8.97 -6.58
C ILE A 216 1.28 9.67 -5.62
N ASP A 217 0.86 9.92 -4.39
CA ASP A 217 1.72 10.51 -3.37
C ASP A 217 2.94 9.63 -3.07
N PHE A 218 2.80 8.31 -3.06
CA PHE A 218 3.94 7.41 -2.91
C PHE A 218 4.89 7.47 -4.12
N ILE A 219 4.36 7.59 -5.35
CA ILE A 219 5.18 7.77 -6.55
C ILE A 219 6.02 9.05 -6.44
N ARG A 220 5.46 10.13 -5.88
CA ARG A 220 6.17 11.41 -5.74
C ARG A 220 7.21 11.41 -4.63
N THR A 221 6.99 10.66 -3.56
CA THR A 221 7.74 10.78 -2.31
C THR A 221 8.81 9.72 -2.10
N HIS A 222 8.82 8.63 -2.91
CA HIS A 222 9.69 7.48 -2.62
C HIS A 222 11.19 7.78 -2.72
N HIS A 223 11.58 8.84 -3.43
CA HIS A 223 12.94 9.36 -3.43
C HIS A 223 13.11 10.66 -2.62
N GLY A 224 12.01 11.28 -2.16
CA GLY A 224 12.06 12.54 -1.42
C GLY A 224 12.85 13.62 -2.17
N THR A 225 13.82 14.20 -1.48
CA THR A 225 14.77 15.18 -2.00
C THR A 225 16.21 14.65 -2.01
N THR A 226 16.38 13.32 -2.12
CA THR A 226 17.72 12.72 -2.25
C THR A 226 18.32 13.05 -3.60
N LYS A 227 19.60 12.70 -3.76
CA LYS A 227 20.35 12.94 -5.00
C LYS A 227 20.56 11.65 -5.80
N THR A 228 20.69 11.76 -7.12
CA THR A 228 21.23 10.69 -7.98
C THR A 228 22.71 10.51 -7.72
N GLY A 229 23.04 9.86 -6.59
CA GLY A 229 24.35 9.93 -5.95
C GLY A 229 25.54 9.50 -6.81
N TYR A 230 25.36 8.51 -7.71
CA TYR A 230 26.42 8.08 -8.61
C TYR A 230 26.80 9.20 -9.59
N PHE A 231 25.83 9.75 -10.31
CA PHE A 231 26.06 10.78 -11.30
C PHE A 231 26.56 12.08 -10.67
N PHE A 232 26.01 12.45 -9.52
CA PHE A 232 26.47 13.62 -8.78
C PHE A 232 27.95 13.51 -8.36
N LYS A 233 28.37 12.36 -7.83
CA LYS A 233 29.77 12.12 -7.45
C LYS A 233 30.72 12.15 -8.65
N MET A 234 30.30 11.58 -9.77
CA MET A 234 31.12 11.60 -10.98
C MET A 234 31.22 13.00 -11.58
N TYR A 235 30.11 13.76 -11.58
CA TYR A 235 30.08 15.14 -12.01
C TYR A 235 31.06 16.03 -11.22
N LEU A 236 31.00 15.95 -9.87
CA LEU A 236 31.90 16.73 -9.00
C LEU A 236 33.37 16.32 -9.18
N LYS A 237 33.65 15.06 -9.49
CA LYS A 237 35.02 14.60 -9.76
C LYS A 237 35.59 15.24 -11.02
N ASP A 238 34.75 15.38 -12.05
CA ASP A 238 35.17 15.94 -13.33
C ASP A 238 35.10 17.48 -13.34
N ASN A 239 34.36 18.10 -12.41
CA ASN A 239 34.19 19.53 -12.24
C ASN A 239 34.56 19.99 -10.82
N PRO A 240 35.83 19.89 -10.40
CA PRO A 240 36.21 20.10 -8.98
C PRO A 240 36.10 21.57 -8.54
N ASP A 241 36.02 22.51 -9.43
CA ASP A 241 35.93 23.96 -9.18
C ASP A 241 34.47 24.47 -9.15
N GLU A 242 33.49 23.59 -9.41
CA GLU A 242 32.05 23.92 -9.42
C GLU A 242 31.51 24.09 -8.01
N ASP A 243 30.55 25.01 -7.84
CA ASP A 243 29.82 25.18 -6.58
C ASP A 243 28.95 23.95 -6.32
N ILE A 244 29.23 23.26 -5.20
CA ILE A 244 28.58 22.01 -4.83
C ILE A 244 27.06 22.18 -4.69
N ASP A 245 26.61 23.32 -4.17
CA ASP A 245 25.19 23.57 -3.91
C ASP A 245 24.44 23.80 -5.24
N VAL A 246 25.05 24.52 -6.17
CA VAL A 246 24.50 24.74 -7.53
C VAL A 246 24.47 23.43 -8.31
N ALA A 247 25.55 22.67 -8.28
CA ALA A 247 25.61 21.34 -8.91
C ALA A 247 24.55 20.39 -8.32
N ALA A 248 24.36 20.41 -7.01
CA ALA A 248 23.41 19.52 -6.32
C ALA A 248 21.96 19.67 -6.83
N GLU A 249 21.53 20.88 -7.22
CA GLU A 249 20.16 21.10 -7.72
C GLU A 249 19.84 20.25 -8.96
N MET A 250 20.82 20.06 -9.86
CA MET A 250 20.65 19.29 -11.10
C MET A 250 20.47 17.80 -10.85
N PHE A 251 20.93 17.31 -9.71
CA PHE A 251 20.96 15.89 -9.34
C PHE A 251 19.96 15.53 -8.25
N THR A 252 19.17 16.48 -7.76
CA THR A 252 18.23 16.31 -6.65
C THR A 252 16.83 16.00 -7.15
N TYR A 253 16.18 14.99 -6.54
CA TYR A 253 14.78 14.70 -6.80
C TYR A 253 13.87 15.84 -6.32
N PRO A 254 12.78 16.16 -7.05
CA PRO A 254 11.95 17.33 -6.76
C PRO A 254 11.12 17.21 -5.49
N GLY A 255 11.06 16.04 -4.85
CA GLY A 255 10.26 15.79 -3.68
C GLY A 255 8.75 15.68 -3.96
N PRO A 256 7.92 15.83 -2.95
CA PRO A 256 8.26 16.14 -1.55
C PRO A 256 8.91 14.96 -0.80
N ILE A 257 9.47 15.25 0.38
CA ILE A 257 9.92 14.20 1.31
C ILE A 257 8.72 13.39 1.82
N PRO A 258 8.93 12.14 2.27
CA PRO A 258 7.90 11.32 2.88
C PRO A 258 7.15 12.05 4.02
N PHE A 259 5.81 11.98 4.01
CA PHE A 259 4.96 12.67 4.98
C PHE A 259 4.02 11.73 5.74
N SER A 260 4.15 10.44 5.53
CA SER A 260 3.46 9.40 6.30
C SER A 260 4.44 8.31 6.72
N LYS A 261 4.06 7.52 7.71
CA LYS A 261 4.82 6.35 8.14
C LYS A 261 5.07 5.38 6.98
N GLU A 262 4.03 5.12 6.19
CA GLU A 262 4.08 4.22 5.06
C GLU A 262 5.00 4.76 3.94
N SER A 263 4.97 6.06 3.64
CA SER A 263 5.84 6.63 2.62
C SER A 263 7.32 6.60 3.03
N ALA A 264 7.62 6.82 4.32
CA ALA A 264 8.98 6.67 4.85
C ALA A 264 9.48 5.21 4.76
N ILE A 265 8.60 4.23 5.09
CA ILE A 265 8.95 2.81 4.97
C ILE A 265 9.20 2.45 3.50
N LEU A 266 8.39 2.95 2.56
CA LEU A 266 8.60 2.70 1.14
C LEU A 266 9.98 3.19 0.68
N MET A 267 10.34 4.42 1.02
CA MET A 267 11.65 4.99 0.70
C MET A 267 12.80 4.15 1.25
N MET A 268 12.71 3.72 2.51
CA MET A 268 13.71 2.83 3.11
C MET A 268 13.78 1.47 2.39
N ALA A 269 12.62 0.87 2.09
CA ALA A 269 12.55 -0.46 1.48
C ALA A 269 13.09 -0.46 0.04
N ASP A 270 12.76 0.57 -0.73
CA ASP A 270 13.23 0.79 -2.10
C ASP A 270 14.75 0.88 -2.14
N SER A 271 15.31 1.80 -1.35
CA SER A 271 16.77 2.02 -1.29
C SER A 271 17.53 0.78 -0.81
N VAL A 272 17.00 0.06 0.19
CA VAL A 272 17.62 -1.17 0.70
C VAL A 272 17.56 -2.28 -0.34
N GLU A 273 16.43 -2.48 -1.02
CA GLU A 273 16.31 -3.53 -2.05
C GLU A 273 17.27 -3.26 -3.21
N ALA A 274 17.28 -2.02 -3.73
CA ALA A 274 18.15 -1.63 -4.82
C ALA A 274 19.65 -1.80 -4.48
N ALA A 275 20.07 -1.37 -3.29
CA ALA A 275 21.46 -1.49 -2.86
C ALA A 275 21.89 -2.94 -2.60
N CYS A 276 21.00 -3.77 -2.03
CA CYS A 276 21.30 -5.18 -1.79
C CYS A 276 21.62 -5.96 -3.07
N ARG A 277 21.04 -5.59 -4.21
CA ARG A 277 21.38 -6.21 -5.51
C ARG A 277 22.81 -5.99 -5.94
N SER A 278 23.45 -4.93 -5.50
CA SER A 278 24.84 -4.61 -5.84
C SER A 278 25.87 -5.41 -5.03
N LEU A 279 25.45 -6.11 -3.97
CA LEU A 279 26.33 -6.91 -3.14
C LEU A 279 26.84 -8.16 -3.88
N LYS A 280 28.15 -8.26 -4.11
CA LYS A 280 28.76 -9.42 -4.79
C LYS A 280 28.76 -10.69 -3.95
N SER A 281 28.87 -10.56 -2.62
CA SER A 281 28.92 -11.66 -1.67
C SER A 281 28.18 -11.26 -0.38
N PRO A 282 26.84 -11.28 -0.40
CA PRO A 282 26.05 -10.86 0.75
C PRO A 282 26.26 -11.80 1.93
N ASN A 283 26.62 -11.23 3.07
CA ASN A 283 26.68 -11.90 4.38
C ASN A 283 25.92 -11.06 5.42
N ALA A 284 25.75 -11.60 6.61
CA ALA A 284 24.96 -10.96 7.66
C ALA A 284 25.49 -9.58 8.08
N GLU A 285 26.81 -9.40 8.08
CA GLU A 285 27.48 -8.15 8.45
C GLU A 285 27.34 -7.11 7.32
N SER A 286 27.68 -7.46 6.08
CA SER A 286 27.59 -6.55 4.94
C SER A 286 26.15 -6.08 4.66
N ILE A 287 25.15 -6.94 4.91
CA ILE A 287 23.73 -6.56 4.81
C ILE A 287 23.34 -5.60 5.93
N GLU A 288 23.82 -5.83 7.17
CA GLU A 288 23.53 -4.94 8.30
C GLU A 288 24.16 -3.57 8.09
N ASP A 289 25.42 -3.50 7.73
CA ASP A 289 26.15 -2.25 7.48
C ASP A 289 25.50 -1.45 6.35
N LEU A 290 25.05 -2.13 5.30
CA LEU A 290 24.36 -1.51 4.18
C LEU A 290 23.02 -0.87 4.63
N ILE A 291 22.20 -1.63 5.35
CA ILE A 291 20.90 -1.15 5.86
C ILE A 291 21.10 0.02 6.83
N GLU A 292 22.06 -0.11 7.77
CA GLU A 292 22.39 0.96 8.71
C GLU A 292 22.85 2.22 7.99
N GLY A 293 23.78 2.09 7.04
CA GLY A 293 24.30 3.22 6.27
C GLY A 293 23.22 3.96 5.47
N ILE A 294 22.38 3.21 4.73
CA ILE A 294 21.32 3.81 3.92
C ILE A 294 20.33 4.59 4.77
N ILE A 295 19.77 3.94 5.79
CA ILE A 295 18.70 4.53 6.59
C ILE A 295 19.26 5.69 7.44
N SER A 296 20.48 5.59 7.96
CA SER A 296 21.14 6.67 8.70
C SER A 296 21.38 7.90 7.80
N ASN A 297 21.85 7.70 6.57
CA ASN A 297 22.02 8.79 5.61
C ASN A 297 20.69 9.49 5.28
N GLN A 298 19.62 8.72 5.04
CA GLN A 298 18.29 9.28 4.82
C GLN A 298 17.77 10.10 6.00
N MET A 299 18.08 9.65 7.22
CA MET A 299 17.75 10.41 8.44
C MET A 299 18.58 11.72 8.56
N GLU A 300 19.88 11.66 8.28
CA GLU A 300 20.78 12.80 8.31
C GLU A 300 20.41 13.86 7.27
N GLU A 301 19.92 13.41 6.10
CA GLU A 301 19.39 14.27 5.04
C GLU A 301 17.97 14.82 5.34
N GLY A 302 17.38 14.53 6.50
CA GLY A 302 16.07 15.03 6.91
C GLY A 302 14.89 14.42 6.17
N GLN A 303 15.08 13.29 5.48
CA GLN A 303 14.04 12.73 4.62
C GLN A 303 12.78 12.26 5.38
N PHE A 304 12.85 12.07 6.69
CA PHE A 304 11.74 11.59 7.53
C PHE A 304 11.14 12.64 8.45
N GLU A 305 11.52 13.91 8.32
CA GLU A 305 11.09 14.99 9.21
C GLU A 305 9.57 15.21 9.23
N ASN A 306 8.89 14.95 8.10
CA ASN A 306 7.44 15.10 7.98
C ASN A 306 6.69 13.79 8.21
N ALA A 307 7.39 12.68 8.47
CA ALA A 307 6.78 11.37 8.68
C ALA A 307 6.53 11.09 10.16
N ASP A 308 5.33 10.58 10.50
CA ASP A 308 5.02 10.13 11.87
C ASP A 308 5.68 8.77 12.14
N ILE A 309 7.01 8.76 12.20
CA ILE A 309 7.84 7.59 12.45
C ILE A 309 8.82 7.83 13.59
N THR A 310 8.90 6.91 14.54
CA THR A 310 9.76 7.06 15.71
C THR A 310 11.12 6.36 15.50
N LEU A 311 12.14 6.77 16.28
CA LEU A 311 13.43 6.06 16.30
C LEU A 311 13.31 4.59 16.72
N ARG A 312 12.29 4.25 17.50
CA ARG A 312 11.96 2.87 17.84
C ARG A 312 11.48 2.11 16.61
N ASP A 313 10.59 2.72 15.83
CA ASP A 313 10.06 2.11 14.59
C ASP A 313 11.21 1.88 13.61
N ILE A 314 12.08 2.84 13.39
CA ILE A 314 13.25 2.73 12.51
C ILE A 314 14.14 1.55 12.92
N ARG A 315 14.40 1.37 14.22
CA ARG A 315 15.18 0.21 14.70
C ARG A 315 14.49 -1.13 14.40
N LEU A 316 13.16 -1.19 14.54
CA LEU A 316 12.39 -2.39 14.23
C LEU A 316 12.40 -2.69 12.72
N ILE A 317 12.28 -1.65 11.89
CA ILE A 317 12.34 -1.73 10.42
C ILE A 317 13.71 -2.27 9.98
N LYS A 318 14.81 -1.69 10.45
CA LYS A 318 16.19 -2.15 10.16
C LYS A 318 16.36 -3.64 10.47
N LYS A 319 15.90 -4.08 11.65
CA LYS A 319 15.95 -5.49 12.06
C LYS A 319 15.10 -6.39 11.15
N MET A 320 13.90 -5.92 10.73
CA MET A 320 13.04 -6.68 9.83
C MET A 320 13.66 -6.77 8.43
N PHE A 321 14.17 -5.67 7.89
CA PHE A 321 14.82 -5.67 6.59
C PHE A 321 16.02 -6.61 6.57
N LYS A 322 16.91 -6.58 7.58
CA LYS A 322 18.02 -7.52 7.71
C LYS A 322 17.53 -8.96 7.62
N LYS A 323 16.51 -9.32 8.42
CA LYS A 323 15.94 -10.68 8.42
C LYS A 323 15.40 -11.07 7.04
N MET A 324 14.65 -10.17 6.38
CA MET A 324 14.05 -10.46 5.09
C MET A 324 15.09 -10.58 3.98
N VAL A 325 16.06 -9.66 3.93
CA VAL A 325 17.14 -9.67 2.94
C VAL A 325 18.00 -10.92 3.09
N MET A 326 18.38 -11.31 4.32
CA MET A 326 19.10 -12.56 4.56
C MET A 326 18.35 -13.78 4.04
N ASN A 327 17.01 -13.82 4.19
CA ASN A 327 16.19 -14.90 3.66
C ASN A 327 16.16 -14.91 2.11
N ILE A 328 16.07 -13.73 1.48
CA ILE A 328 16.08 -13.61 0.01
C ILE A 328 17.39 -14.13 -0.58
N TYR A 329 18.50 -13.78 0.02
CA TYR A 329 19.83 -14.19 -0.47
C TYR A 329 20.30 -15.54 0.06
N HIS A 330 19.46 -16.27 0.80
CA HIS A 330 19.80 -17.57 1.41
C HIS A 330 21.10 -17.55 2.23
N VAL A 331 21.37 -16.44 2.90
CA VAL A 331 22.56 -16.29 3.73
C VAL A 331 22.47 -17.27 4.90
N ARG A 332 23.28 -18.34 4.86
CA ARG A 332 23.37 -19.30 5.97
C ARG A 332 24.07 -18.63 7.14
N ILE A 333 23.45 -18.70 8.32
CA ILE A 333 24.13 -18.37 9.57
C ILE A 333 25.14 -19.53 9.82
N GLU A 334 26.43 -19.23 9.78
CA GLU A 334 27.45 -20.16 10.24
C GLU A 334 27.26 -20.29 11.76
N TYR A 335 26.87 -21.48 12.20
CA TYR A 335 26.88 -21.80 13.62
C TYR A 335 28.35 -22.06 14.03
N PRO A 336 28.88 -21.40 15.08
CA PRO A 336 30.20 -21.72 15.59
C PRO A 336 30.24 -23.19 16.03
N HIS A 337 31.22 -23.92 15.53
CA HIS A 337 31.47 -25.31 15.88
C HIS A 337 32.02 -25.42 17.29
#